data_44c2ad8919b46c5b62fc866d02c4c6fd
#
_entry.id   44c2ad8919b46c5b62fc866d02c4c6fd
#
_cell.length_a   1.000
_cell.length_b   1.000
_cell.length_c   1.000
_cell.angle_alpha   90.00
_cell.angle_beta   90.00
_cell.angle_gamma   90.00
#
_symmetry.space_group_name_H-M   'P 1'
#
loop_
_entity.id
_entity.type
_entity.pdbx_description
1 polymer ?
#
loop_
_entity_poly.entity_id
_entity_poly.type
_entity_poly.pdbx_seq_one_letter_code
_entity_poly.pdbx_strand_id
1 'polypeptide(L)'
;MAIQPLTLDGVVPYPPDTVAEYLAKGYWHDQTLPELLFATARRHPDKLAVIDRDTQLTYAQLTDEILRLAAGLQERGLRRGERVVVHLPNTYEYIVFVFALWELGVVPVVAPIALRRAEIEHFIDIASARAYITVASDAGTDLAVMAADLKDRWLHLEHTVVLDPAGGGAEYEALLSKGSLVHARRCNPQDVALLQISGGTTGIPKLMPHTHHTYGYALRRSVGERGITERTVHLLVMPICHSMSTRSPGFLGAFSVGATVVIAPNGSPDAAFPLIERHRANRVTLVPPILLAWLNSSLRTYDLSSLEVIMCGGAKLSEEVARRVEPELGVQLSQSFGMGEGLVVSNPAD
;
A
#
# COMPACT_ATOMS: atom_id res chain seq x y z
N MET A 1 4.70 28.96 7.94
CA MET A 1 4.24 28.55 9.30
C MET A 1 4.24 27.02 9.38
N ALA A 2 4.62 26.44 10.52
CA ALA A 2 4.51 25.00 10.73
C ALA A 2 3.04 24.57 10.71
N ILE A 3 2.73 23.47 10.03
CA ILE A 3 1.37 22.91 9.97
C ILE A 3 1.08 22.28 11.33
N GLN A 4 0.02 22.72 12.01
CA GLN A 4 -0.37 22.15 13.30
C GLN A 4 -0.92 20.73 13.12
N PRO A 5 -0.69 19.80 14.06
CA PRO A 5 -1.30 18.48 14.06
C PRO A 5 -2.83 18.57 14.02
N LEU A 6 -3.45 17.63 13.29
CA LEU A 6 -4.90 17.47 13.23
C LEU A 6 -5.29 16.18 13.95
N THR A 7 -6.18 16.29 14.94
CA THR A 7 -6.77 15.14 15.60
C THR A 7 -8.08 14.76 14.92
N LEU A 8 -8.23 13.51 14.53
CA LEU A 8 -9.49 12.97 14.02
C LEU A 8 -10.39 12.53 15.18
N ASP A 9 -11.71 12.67 14.99
CA ASP A 9 -12.69 12.12 15.92
C ASP A 9 -12.47 10.62 16.14
N GLY A 10 -12.55 10.20 17.42
CA GLY A 10 -12.31 8.81 17.82
C GLY A 10 -10.85 8.37 17.87
N VAL A 11 -9.90 9.24 17.50
CA VAL A 11 -8.46 8.96 17.56
C VAL A 11 -7.83 9.65 18.75
N VAL A 12 -7.19 8.87 19.61
CA VAL A 12 -6.41 9.42 20.75
C VAL A 12 -5.02 9.79 20.25
N PRO A 13 -4.63 11.07 20.29
CA PRO A 13 -3.30 11.51 19.89
C PRO A 13 -2.22 11.00 20.85
N TYR A 14 -0.99 10.88 20.38
CA TYR A 14 0.14 10.58 21.23
C TYR A 14 0.40 11.74 22.20
N PRO A 15 0.75 11.44 23.48
CA PRO A 15 1.14 12.48 24.44
C PRO A 15 2.31 13.32 23.92
N PRO A 16 2.31 14.65 24.09
CA PRO A 16 3.38 15.54 23.61
C PRO A 16 4.79 15.12 24.07
N ASP A 17 4.92 14.66 25.32
CA ASP A 17 6.20 14.19 25.86
C ASP A 17 6.71 12.94 25.12
N THR A 18 5.82 12.02 24.78
CA THR A 18 6.15 10.83 23.98
C THR A 18 6.61 11.23 22.57
N VAL A 19 5.92 12.19 21.95
CA VAL A 19 6.30 12.73 20.64
C VAL A 19 7.70 13.34 20.70
N ALA A 20 7.95 14.20 21.69
CA ALA A 20 9.25 14.84 21.87
C ALA A 20 10.37 13.82 22.13
N GLU A 21 10.11 12.83 22.98
CA GLU A 21 11.06 11.76 23.27
C GLU A 21 11.43 10.96 22.00
N TYR A 22 10.44 10.54 21.21
CA TYR A 22 10.67 9.71 20.03
C TYR A 22 11.35 10.47 18.90
N LEU A 23 11.08 11.76 18.76
CA LEU A 23 11.83 12.65 17.87
C LEU A 23 13.27 12.83 18.34
N ALA A 24 13.51 13.07 19.61
CA ALA A 24 14.86 13.23 20.18
C ALA A 24 15.70 11.95 20.05
N LYS A 25 15.09 10.76 20.19
CA LYS A 25 15.74 9.46 19.99
C LYS A 25 15.92 9.08 18.51
N GLY A 26 15.41 9.87 17.56
CA GLY A 26 15.44 9.56 16.14
C GLY A 26 14.55 8.39 15.72
N TYR A 27 13.63 7.96 16.57
CA TYR A 27 12.63 6.96 16.19
C TYR A 27 11.63 7.55 15.20
N TRP A 28 11.16 8.75 15.46
CA TRP A 28 10.32 9.50 14.55
C TRP A 28 11.11 10.61 13.87
N HIS A 29 10.74 10.90 12.63
CA HIS A 29 11.34 11.97 11.85
C HIS A 29 10.26 13.00 11.51
N ASP A 30 10.63 14.28 11.41
CA ASP A 30 9.75 15.32 10.87
C ASP A 30 9.61 15.14 9.35
N GLN A 31 8.95 14.05 8.95
CA GLN A 31 8.77 13.65 7.57
C GLN A 31 7.44 12.92 7.37
N THR A 32 6.72 13.28 6.32
CA THR A 32 5.50 12.59 5.88
C THR A 32 5.84 11.46 4.88
N LEU A 33 4.90 10.51 4.68
CA LEU A 33 5.11 9.40 3.76
C LEU A 33 5.30 9.83 2.29
N PRO A 34 4.56 10.83 1.75
CA PRO A 34 4.83 11.32 0.40
C PRO A 34 6.25 11.87 0.23
N GLU A 35 6.76 12.60 1.21
CA GLU A 35 8.10 13.20 1.14
C GLU A 35 9.21 12.15 0.92
N LEU A 36 9.01 10.89 1.35
CA LEU A 36 9.93 9.79 1.07
C LEU A 36 10.02 9.49 -0.43
N LEU A 37 8.87 9.34 -1.10
CA LEU A 37 8.80 9.07 -2.54
C LEU A 37 9.34 10.25 -3.34
N PHE A 38 8.90 11.48 -3.04
CA PHE A 38 9.33 12.67 -3.76
C PHE A 38 10.84 12.97 -3.58
N ALA A 39 11.41 12.66 -2.42
CA ALA A 39 12.86 12.73 -2.21
C ALA A 39 13.61 11.72 -3.09
N THR A 40 13.07 10.53 -3.24
CA THR A 40 13.66 9.50 -4.11
C THR A 40 13.51 9.85 -5.58
N ALA A 41 12.35 10.35 -6.00
CA ALA A 41 12.11 10.78 -7.38
C ALA A 41 13.08 11.88 -7.83
N ARG A 42 13.44 12.80 -6.92
CA ARG A 42 14.48 13.81 -7.23
C ARG A 42 15.87 13.22 -7.43
N ARG A 43 16.20 12.10 -6.77
CA ARG A 43 17.52 11.43 -6.89
C ARG A 43 17.60 10.50 -8.09
N HIS A 44 16.48 9.88 -8.43
CA HIS A 44 16.41 8.81 -9.44
C HIS A 44 15.19 9.01 -10.39
N PRO A 45 15.07 10.18 -11.06
CA PRO A 45 13.86 10.52 -11.82
C PRO A 45 13.54 9.52 -12.94
N ASP A 46 14.55 9.05 -13.65
CA ASP A 46 14.41 8.22 -14.85
C ASP A 46 14.37 6.71 -14.54
N LYS A 47 14.56 6.33 -13.27
CA LYS A 47 14.52 4.93 -12.87
C LYS A 47 13.09 4.43 -12.81
N LEU A 48 12.85 3.17 -13.20
CA LEU A 48 11.55 2.52 -13.06
C LEU A 48 11.18 2.41 -11.58
N ALA A 49 10.03 2.96 -11.23
CA ALA A 49 9.44 2.90 -9.90
C ALA A 49 8.43 1.75 -9.79
N VAL A 50 7.53 1.64 -10.77
CA VAL A 50 6.46 0.64 -10.76
C VAL A 50 6.25 0.05 -12.15
N ILE A 51 5.98 -1.26 -12.17
CA ILE A 51 5.60 -2.04 -13.34
C ILE A 51 4.31 -2.76 -13.00
N ASP A 52 3.27 -2.53 -13.78
CA ASP A 52 1.97 -3.20 -13.68
C ASP A 52 1.43 -3.50 -15.07
N ARG A 53 1.29 -4.78 -15.40
CA ARG A 53 0.87 -5.23 -16.74
C ARG A 53 1.77 -4.62 -17.84
N ASP A 54 1.20 -3.84 -18.76
CA ASP A 54 1.94 -3.14 -19.81
C ASP A 54 2.39 -1.73 -19.41
N THR A 55 1.96 -1.24 -18.23
CA THR A 55 2.33 0.08 -17.71
C THR A 55 3.67 0.01 -16.98
N GLN A 56 4.58 0.89 -17.34
CA GLN A 56 5.87 1.08 -16.67
C GLN A 56 6.07 2.57 -16.42
N LEU A 57 6.16 2.95 -15.15
CA LEU A 57 6.36 4.34 -14.75
C LEU A 57 7.72 4.52 -14.10
N THR A 58 8.45 5.53 -14.55
CA THR A 58 9.63 6.02 -13.83
C THR A 58 9.19 6.75 -12.55
N TYR A 59 10.14 7.03 -11.66
CA TYR A 59 9.86 7.83 -10.46
C TYR A 59 9.31 9.23 -10.81
N ALA A 60 9.82 9.86 -11.87
CA ALA A 60 9.32 11.15 -12.34
C ALA A 60 7.86 11.03 -12.85
N GLN A 61 7.57 10.03 -13.66
CA GLN A 61 6.23 9.81 -14.19
C GLN A 61 5.23 9.46 -13.10
N LEU A 62 5.61 8.59 -12.15
CA LEU A 62 4.77 8.24 -11.01
C LEU A 62 4.43 9.47 -10.15
N THR A 63 5.41 10.32 -9.86
CA THR A 63 5.17 11.52 -9.04
C THR A 63 4.38 12.59 -9.80
N ASP A 64 4.55 12.73 -11.12
CA ASP A 64 3.70 13.61 -11.94
C ASP A 64 2.24 13.16 -11.90
N GLU A 65 1.98 11.88 -12.10
CA GLU A 65 0.63 11.32 -12.09
C GLU A 65 -0.04 11.47 -10.72
N ILE A 66 0.71 11.27 -9.63
CA ILE A 66 0.25 11.53 -8.26
C ILE A 66 -0.19 12.99 -8.09
N LEU A 67 0.61 13.96 -8.55
CA LEU A 67 0.30 15.38 -8.42
C LEU A 67 -0.90 15.80 -9.30
N ARG A 68 -1.04 15.21 -10.47
CA ARG A 68 -2.20 15.42 -11.35
C ARG A 68 -3.47 14.85 -10.71
N LEU A 69 -3.42 13.62 -10.19
CA LEU A 69 -4.56 13.04 -9.48
C LEU A 69 -4.93 13.85 -8.23
N ALA A 70 -3.95 14.31 -7.46
CA ALA A 70 -4.18 15.16 -6.31
C ALA A 70 -4.90 16.47 -6.70
N ALA A 71 -4.55 17.08 -7.85
CA ALA A 71 -5.23 18.26 -8.36
C ALA A 71 -6.72 17.96 -8.67
N GLY A 72 -7.00 16.85 -9.34
CA GLY A 72 -8.38 16.44 -9.64
C GLY A 72 -9.20 16.13 -8.39
N LEU A 73 -8.62 15.49 -7.40
CA LEU A 73 -9.28 15.20 -6.12
C LEU A 73 -9.52 16.48 -5.30
N GLN A 74 -8.58 17.43 -5.33
CA GLN A 74 -8.73 18.74 -4.69
C GLN A 74 -9.86 19.56 -5.34
N GLU A 75 -9.97 19.52 -6.67
CA GLU A 75 -11.06 20.19 -7.42
C GLU A 75 -12.44 19.58 -7.08
N ARG A 76 -12.49 18.27 -6.81
CA ARG A 76 -13.69 17.60 -6.26
C ARG A 76 -13.99 17.99 -4.80
N GLY A 77 -13.17 18.81 -4.17
CA GLY A 77 -13.43 19.35 -2.84
C GLY A 77 -12.85 18.53 -1.68
N LEU A 78 -12.05 17.49 -1.94
CA LEU A 78 -11.41 16.73 -0.87
C LEU A 78 -10.37 17.60 -0.13
N ARG A 79 -10.37 17.53 1.21
CA ARG A 79 -9.57 18.36 2.10
C ARG A 79 -8.87 17.55 3.17
N ARG A 80 -7.80 18.13 3.74
CA ARG A 80 -7.04 17.55 4.86
C ARG A 80 -7.96 17.08 5.98
N GLY A 81 -7.72 15.86 6.47
CA GLY A 81 -8.46 15.22 7.55
C GLY A 81 -9.74 14.51 7.13
N GLU A 82 -10.20 14.66 5.87
CA GLU A 82 -11.30 13.84 5.35
C GLU A 82 -10.85 12.40 5.11
N ARG A 83 -11.77 11.46 5.19
CA ARG A 83 -11.52 10.02 5.00
C ARG A 83 -12.09 9.57 3.68
N VAL A 84 -11.36 8.70 3.00
CA VAL A 84 -11.73 8.13 1.72
C VAL A 84 -11.53 6.62 1.76
N VAL A 85 -12.57 5.86 1.49
CA VAL A 85 -12.44 4.40 1.36
C VAL A 85 -11.81 4.07 0.01
N VAL A 86 -10.64 3.44 0.03
CA VAL A 86 -9.91 2.98 -1.16
C VAL A 86 -10.04 1.47 -1.25
N HIS A 87 -10.83 1.00 -2.21
CA HIS A 87 -11.23 -0.38 -2.42
C HIS A 87 -10.88 -0.81 -3.86
N LEU A 88 -9.58 -0.95 -4.11
CA LEU A 88 -9.00 -1.23 -5.42
C LEU A 88 -8.23 -2.56 -5.41
N PRO A 89 -8.17 -3.26 -6.55
CA PRO A 89 -7.32 -4.45 -6.71
C PRO A 89 -5.82 -4.08 -6.72
N ASN A 90 -4.97 -5.10 -6.92
CA ASN A 90 -3.54 -4.91 -7.10
C ASN A 90 -3.27 -4.22 -8.43
N THR A 91 -3.26 -2.90 -8.43
CA THR A 91 -2.95 -2.06 -9.59
C THR A 91 -2.10 -0.87 -9.18
N TYR A 92 -1.38 -0.27 -10.13
CA TYR A 92 -0.55 0.91 -9.84
C TYR A 92 -1.40 2.12 -9.47
N GLU A 93 -2.63 2.22 -9.94
CA GLU A 93 -3.57 3.28 -9.60
C GLU A 93 -3.88 3.31 -8.09
N TYR A 94 -3.90 2.14 -7.42
CA TYR A 94 -4.00 2.12 -5.96
C TYR A 94 -2.88 2.95 -5.31
N ILE A 95 -1.65 2.78 -5.78
CA ILE A 95 -0.49 3.52 -5.28
C ILE A 95 -0.67 5.01 -5.56
N VAL A 96 -1.05 5.36 -6.78
CA VAL A 96 -1.27 6.76 -7.19
C VAL A 96 -2.36 7.42 -6.33
N PHE A 97 -3.50 6.73 -6.09
CA PHE A 97 -4.57 7.26 -5.24
C PHE A 97 -4.11 7.46 -3.79
N VAL A 98 -3.44 6.49 -3.19
CA VAL A 98 -2.99 6.59 -1.80
C VAL A 98 -2.02 7.77 -1.63
N PHE A 99 -1.07 7.93 -2.53
CA PHE A 99 -0.13 9.06 -2.49
C PHE A 99 -0.80 10.41 -2.80
N ALA A 100 -1.74 10.46 -3.73
CA ALA A 100 -2.50 11.68 -4.05
C ALA A 100 -3.34 12.14 -2.84
N LEU A 101 -4.00 11.20 -2.14
CA LEU A 101 -4.72 11.48 -0.91
C LEU A 101 -3.77 12.02 0.18
N TRP A 102 -2.61 11.42 0.37
CA TRP A 102 -1.61 11.91 1.32
C TRP A 102 -1.06 13.30 0.95
N GLU A 103 -0.88 13.61 -0.34
CA GLU A 103 -0.48 14.94 -0.79
C GLU A 103 -1.50 16.02 -0.37
N LEU A 104 -2.77 15.65 -0.27
CA LEU A 104 -3.84 16.53 0.21
C LEU A 104 -4.01 16.50 1.74
N GLY A 105 -3.33 15.59 2.45
CA GLY A 105 -3.56 15.31 3.87
C GLY A 105 -4.90 14.62 4.13
N VAL A 106 -5.46 13.97 3.11
CA VAL A 106 -6.67 13.13 3.19
C VAL A 106 -6.27 11.73 3.65
N VAL A 107 -7.12 11.09 4.45
CA VAL A 107 -6.84 9.83 5.13
C VAL A 107 -7.49 8.66 4.37
N PRO A 108 -6.73 7.81 3.68
CA PRO A 108 -7.28 6.60 3.08
C PRO A 108 -7.68 5.57 4.15
N VAL A 109 -8.87 5.00 4.01
CA VAL A 109 -9.30 3.75 4.64
C VAL A 109 -8.99 2.64 3.66
N VAL A 110 -7.99 1.83 3.96
CA VAL A 110 -7.43 0.87 2.99
C VAL A 110 -8.17 -0.45 3.06
N ALA A 111 -9.06 -0.69 2.10
CA ALA A 111 -9.97 -1.83 2.06
C ALA A 111 -9.54 -2.88 1.02
N PRO A 112 -9.38 -4.16 1.42
CA PRO A 112 -9.14 -5.26 0.48
C PRO A 112 -10.29 -5.40 -0.53
N ILE A 113 -9.96 -5.56 -1.82
CA ILE A 113 -10.96 -5.69 -2.89
C ILE A 113 -11.92 -6.89 -2.70
N ALA A 114 -11.50 -7.89 -1.94
CA ALA A 114 -12.31 -9.04 -1.60
C ALA A 114 -13.50 -8.75 -0.67
N LEU A 115 -13.51 -7.59 0.01
CA LEU A 115 -14.62 -7.17 0.86
C LEU A 115 -15.87 -6.89 0.05
N ARG A 116 -17.02 -6.98 0.70
CA ARG A 116 -18.31 -6.81 0.05
C ARG A 116 -19.11 -5.69 0.74
N ARG A 117 -20.36 -5.55 0.35
CA ARG A 117 -21.22 -4.43 0.75
C ARG A 117 -21.25 -4.17 2.25
N ALA A 118 -21.42 -5.21 3.05
CA ALA A 118 -21.60 -5.06 4.51
C ALA A 118 -20.37 -4.42 5.17
N GLU A 119 -19.17 -4.88 4.80
CA GLU A 119 -17.93 -4.35 5.35
C GLU A 119 -17.64 -2.94 4.82
N ILE A 120 -17.82 -2.71 3.53
CA ILE A 120 -17.57 -1.39 2.92
C ILE A 120 -18.52 -0.34 3.49
N GLU A 121 -19.80 -0.67 3.61
CA GLU A 121 -20.81 0.20 4.22
C GLU A 121 -20.46 0.53 5.67
N HIS A 122 -20.03 -0.47 6.44
CA HIS A 122 -19.57 -0.25 7.81
C HIS A 122 -18.37 0.72 7.87
N PHE A 123 -17.40 0.61 6.96
CA PHE A 123 -16.25 1.52 6.96
C PHE A 123 -16.61 2.93 6.49
N ILE A 124 -17.53 3.08 5.55
CA ILE A 124 -18.07 4.38 5.15
C ILE A 124 -18.70 5.08 6.35
N ASP A 125 -19.50 4.35 7.13
CA ASP A 125 -20.19 4.86 8.31
C ASP A 125 -19.21 5.26 9.41
N ILE A 126 -18.43 4.31 9.95
CA ILE A 126 -17.56 4.56 11.12
C ILE A 126 -16.44 5.56 10.84
N ALA A 127 -15.95 5.64 9.58
CA ALA A 127 -14.98 6.64 9.19
C ALA A 127 -15.62 7.96 8.79
N SER A 128 -16.94 8.05 8.67
CA SER A 128 -17.65 9.17 8.04
C SER A 128 -16.97 9.54 6.70
N ALA A 129 -16.79 8.54 5.83
CA ALA A 129 -15.98 8.70 4.63
C ALA A 129 -16.65 9.65 3.62
N ARG A 130 -15.90 10.63 3.14
CA ARG A 130 -16.36 11.63 2.16
C ARG A 130 -16.40 11.11 0.74
N ALA A 131 -15.52 10.13 0.44
CA ALA A 131 -15.47 9.51 -0.88
C ALA A 131 -15.25 8.00 -0.78
N TYR A 132 -15.67 7.29 -1.83
CA TYR A 132 -15.43 5.88 -2.05
C TYR A 132 -14.84 5.69 -3.44
N ILE A 133 -13.68 5.05 -3.50
CA ILE A 133 -12.92 4.76 -4.72
C ILE A 133 -12.91 3.25 -4.93
N THR A 134 -13.37 2.80 -6.09
CA THR A 134 -13.46 1.37 -6.43
C THR A 134 -13.29 1.15 -7.93
N VAL A 135 -13.38 -0.10 -8.38
CA VAL A 135 -13.49 -0.49 -9.80
C VAL A 135 -14.93 -0.84 -10.15
N ALA A 136 -15.25 -0.87 -11.43
CA ALA A 136 -16.62 -1.16 -11.88
C ALA A 136 -17.10 -2.56 -11.48
N SER A 137 -16.21 -3.55 -11.52
CA SER A 137 -16.55 -4.91 -11.07
C SER A 137 -15.31 -5.68 -10.60
N ASP A 138 -15.52 -6.62 -9.66
CA ASP A 138 -14.48 -7.56 -9.19
C ASP A 138 -15.11 -8.91 -8.86
N ALA A 139 -14.49 -10.01 -9.35
CA ALA A 139 -14.90 -11.39 -9.09
C ALA A 139 -16.43 -11.62 -9.23
N GLY A 140 -17.04 -11.05 -10.29
CA GLY A 140 -18.45 -11.17 -10.58
C GLY A 140 -19.39 -10.28 -9.76
N THR A 141 -18.84 -9.40 -8.91
CA THR A 141 -19.61 -8.41 -8.15
C THR A 141 -19.60 -7.07 -8.90
N ASP A 142 -20.77 -6.48 -9.11
CA ASP A 142 -20.94 -5.13 -9.66
C ASP A 142 -20.70 -4.11 -8.54
N LEU A 143 -19.49 -3.55 -8.51
CA LEU A 143 -19.08 -2.55 -7.52
C LEU A 143 -19.52 -1.13 -7.91
N ALA A 144 -19.79 -0.88 -9.21
CA ALA A 144 -20.31 0.40 -9.65
C ALA A 144 -21.73 0.63 -9.13
N VAL A 145 -22.60 -0.38 -9.26
CA VAL A 145 -23.96 -0.33 -8.67
C VAL A 145 -23.89 -0.18 -7.16
N MET A 146 -23.00 -0.93 -6.50
CA MET A 146 -22.79 -0.81 -5.06
C MET A 146 -22.36 0.61 -4.66
N ALA A 147 -21.46 1.22 -5.41
CA ALA A 147 -20.99 2.59 -5.14
C ALA A 147 -22.11 3.63 -5.27
N ALA A 148 -22.96 3.51 -6.30
CA ALA A 148 -24.12 4.37 -6.49
C ALA A 148 -25.12 4.24 -5.33
N ASP A 149 -25.50 3.01 -4.98
CA ASP A 149 -26.43 2.74 -3.86
C ASP A 149 -25.91 3.27 -2.52
N LEU A 150 -24.61 3.11 -2.24
CA LEU A 150 -24.00 3.61 -1.00
C LEU A 150 -23.99 5.13 -0.95
N LYS A 151 -23.71 5.79 -2.07
CA LYS A 151 -23.77 7.25 -2.18
C LYS A 151 -25.19 7.80 -1.94
N ASP A 152 -26.21 7.14 -2.47
CA ASP A 152 -27.60 7.54 -2.26
C ASP A 152 -28.05 7.33 -0.80
N ARG A 153 -27.47 6.34 -0.12
CA ARG A 153 -27.81 6.02 1.27
C ARG A 153 -27.12 6.92 2.30
N TRP A 154 -25.86 7.30 2.06
CA TRP A 154 -25.02 8.02 3.01
C TRP A 154 -24.77 9.46 2.57
N LEU A 155 -25.46 10.43 3.17
CA LEU A 155 -25.39 11.86 2.80
C LEU A 155 -23.98 12.45 2.91
N HIS A 156 -23.12 11.91 3.80
CA HIS A 156 -21.74 12.35 3.93
C HIS A 156 -20.80 11.76 2.86
N LEU A 157 -21.23 10.71 2.16
CA LEU A 157 -20.50 10.14 1.03
C LEU A 157 -20.79 10.98 -0.23
N GLU A 158 -20.06 12.08 -0.38
CA GLU A 158 -20.34 13.05 -1.45
C GLU A 158 -19.82 12.61 -2.82
N HIS A 159 -18.76 11.78 -2.83
CA HIS A 159 -18.08 11.39 -4.06
C HIS A 159 -17.90 9.88 -4.16
N THR A 160 -18.12 9.38 -5.37
CA THR A 160 -17.66 8.05 -5.79
C THR A 160 -16.72 8.20 -6.96
N VAL A 161 -15.69 7.36 -7.03
CA VAL A 161 -14.79 7.25 -8.17
C VAL A 161 -14.75 5.78 -8.57
N VAL A 162 -15.15 5.48 -9.78
CA VAL A 162 -15.26 4.12 -10.29
C VAL A 162 -14.34 3.96 -11.50
N LEU A 163 -13.28 3.17 -11.33
CA LEU A 163 -12.34 2.85 -12.39
C LEU A 163 -12.85 1.66 -13.22
N ASP A 164 -12.24 1.44 -14.38
CA ASP A 164 -12.44 0.20 -15.12
C ASP A 164 -11.99 -1.02 -14.28
N PRO A 165 -12.49 -2.23 -14.55
CA PRO A 165 -12.19 -3.41 -13.73
C PRO A 165 -10.69 -3.72 -13.58
N ALA A 166 -9.90 -3.33 -14.57
CA ALA A 166 -8.44 -3.48 -14.56
C ALA A 166 -7.68 -2.23 -14.09
N GLY A 167 -8.37 -1.20 -13.60
CA GLY A 167 -7.79 0.12 -13.32
C GLY A 167 -7.91 1.10 -14.49
N GLY A 168 -7.54 2.36 -14.29
CA GLY A 168 -7.71 3.42 -15.31
C GLY A 168 -9.16 3.78 -15.61
N GLY A 169 -9.44 4.11 -16.87
CA GLY A 169 -10.78 4.44 -17.36
C GLY A 169 -11.09 5.93 -17.42
N ALA A 170 -12.25 6.26 -18.01
CA ALA A 170 -12.61 7.63 -18.32
C ALA A 170 -12.69 8.56 -17.10
N GLU A 171 -13.13 8.05 -15.96
CA GLU A 171 -13.20 8.83 -14.74
C GLU A 171 -11.83 9.13 -14.15
N TYR A 172 -10.91 8.16 -14.22
CA TYR A 172 -9.52 8.35 -13.82
C TYR A 172 -8.82 9.39 -14.69
N GLU A 173 -8.95 9.28 -16.01
CA GLU A 173 -8.40 10.24 -16.97
C GLU A 173 -8.99 11.65 -16.77
N ALA A 174 -10.28 11.75 -16.48
CA ALA A 174 -10.93 13.02 -16.19
C ALA A 174 -10.33 13.69 -14.93
N LEU A 175 -9.98 12.92 -13.91
CA LEU A 175 -9.27 13.45 -12.73
C LEU A 175 -7.86 13.92 -13.08
N LEU A 176 -7.10 13.15 -13.86
CA LEU A 176 -5.75 13.49 -14.28
C LEU A 176 -5.69 14.74 -15.17
N SER A 177 -6.76 15.07 -15.88
CA SER A 177 -6.83 16.20 -16.82
C SER A 177 -6.98 17.58 -16.16
N LYS A 178 -7.18 17.63 -14.83
CA LYS A 178 -7.47 18.88 -14.08
C LYS A 178 -6.26 19.78 -13.81
N GLY A 179 -5.10 19.38 -14.25
CA GLY A 179 -3.83 20.07 -14.00
C GLY A 179 -2.92 19.28 -13.08
N SER A 180 -1.92 19.93 -12.52
CA SER A 180 -0.98 19.30 -11.59
C SER A 180 -0.71 20.22 -10.40
N LEU A 181 -0.61 19.65 -9.20
CA LEU A 181 -0.14 20.38 -8.03
C LEU A 181 1.37 20.45 -8.00
N VAL A 182 1.89 21.42 -7.25
CA VAL A 182 3.28 21.39 -6.83
C VAL A 182 3.39 20.61 -5.54
N HIS A 183 4.32 19.66 -5.47
CA HIS A 183 4.58 18.93 -4.24
C HIS A 183 4.91 19.90 -3.09
N ALA A 184 4.15 19.82 -2.04
CA ALA A 184 4.35 20.60 -0.83
C ALA A 184 3.77 19.86 0.38
N ARG A 185 4.40 20.03 1.54
CA ARG A 185 3.82 19.49 2.78
C ARG A 185 2.49 20.17 3.08
N ARG A 186 1.40 19.39 3.15
CA ARG A 186 0.04 19.85 3.48
C ARG A 186 -0.51 19.24 4.77
N CYS A 187 0.23 18.33 5.40
CA CYS A 187 -0.15 17.68 6.66
C CYS A 187 1.03 17.65 7.65
N ASN A 188 0.72 17.43 8.92
CA ASN A 188 1.74 17.25 9.95
C ASN A 188 2.11 15.77 10.04
N PRO A 189 3.38 15.38 10.31
CA PRO A 189 3.74 13.97 10.51
C PRO A 189 3.00 13.26 11.65
N GLN A 190 2.39 14.00 12.57
CA GLN A 190 1.50 13.46 13.62
C GLN A 190 0.08 13.17 13.12
N ASP A 191 -0.32 13.71 11.97
CA ASP A 191 -1.64 13.41 11.40
C ASP A 191 -1.77 11.92 11.10
N VAL A 192 -3.00 11.42 11.18
CA VAL A 192 -3.30 10.06 10.74
C VAL A 192 -3.03 9.96 9.23
N ALA A 193 -2.12 9.08 8.86
CA ALA A 193 -1.78 8.83 7.46
C ALA A 193 -2.76 7.86 6.79
N LEU A 194 -3.23 6.84 7.53
CA LEU A 194 -4.19 5.88 7.01
C LEU A 194 -4.96 5.19 8.15
N LEU A 195 -6.12 4.67 7.80
CA LEU A 195 -6.91 3.77 8.62
C LEU A 195 -6.82 2.36 8.05
N GLN A 196 -6.15 1.48 8.79
CA GLN A 196 -5.98 0.08 8.41
C GLN A 196 -7.07 -0.77 9.06
N ILE A 197 -7.58 -1.76 8.32
CA ILE A 197 -8.60 -2.66 8.83
C ILE A 197 -7.94 -3.73 9.72
N SER A 198 -8.48 -3.94 10.92
CA SER A 198 -8.04 -5.00 11.81
C SER A 198 -8.49 -6.37 11.29
N GLY A 199 -7.68 -7.40 11.49
CA GLY A 199 -8.03 -8.78 11.13
C GLY A 199 -9.08 -9.45 12.04
N GLY A 200 -10.08 -8.70 12.52
CA GLY A 200 -11.09 -9.07 13.50
C GLY A 200 -11.37 -10.57 13.68
N THR A 201 -10.86 -11.15 14.75
CA THR A 201 -11.11 -12.56 15.10
C THR A 201 -12.45 -12.77 15.83
N THR A 202 -13.10 -11.68 16.28
CA THR A 202 -14.21 -11.75 17.24
C THR A 202 -15.40 -10.85 16.91
N GLY A 203 -15.51 -10.29 15.71
CA GLY A 203 -16.63 -9.40 15.39
C GLY A 203 -16.39 -8.49 14.17
N ILE A 204 -17.13 -7.39 14.16
CA ILE A 204 -17.04 -6.38 13.08
C ILE A 204 -15.63 -5.80 13.03
N PRO A 205 -14.97 -5.75 11.87
CA PRO A 205 -13.62 -5.21 11.74
C PRO A 205 -13.52 -3.76 12.23
N LYS A 206 -12.43 -3.43 12.91
CA LYS A 206 -12.14 -2.09 13.42
C LYS A 206 -11.16 -1.37 12.51
N LEU A 207 -11.16 -0.04 12.57
CA LEU A 207 -10.17 0.78 11.90
C LEU A 207 -9.04 1.15 12.87
N MET A 208 -7.80 0.89 12.47
CA MET A 208 -6.59 1.20 13.22
C MET A 208 -5.93 2.44 12.63
N PRO A 209 -5.85 3.55 13.37
CA PRO A 209 -5.17 4.74 12.89
C PRO A 209 -3.64 4.59 12.96
N HIS A 210 -2.98 4.90 11.85
CA HIS A 210 -1.52 5.03 11.79
C HIS A 210 -1.16 6.45 11.38
N THR A 211 -0.26 7.10 12.13
CA THR A 211 0.29 8.40 11.76
C THR A 211 1.44 8.26 10.76
N HIS A 212 1.81 9.34 10.09
CA HIS A 212 3.02 9.33 9.27
C HIS A 212 4.26 8.97 10.09
N HIS A 213 4.36 9.40 11.36
CA HIS A 213 5.44 9.04 12.27
C HIS A 213 5.53 7.54 12.52
N THR A 214 4.41 6.92 12.98
CA THR A 214 4.41 5.49 13.35
C THR A 214 4.63 4.60 12.14
N TYR A 215 4.01 4.94 11.02
CA TYR A 215 4.14 4.18 9.80
C TYR A 215 5.54 4.33 9.18
N GLY A 216 6.07 5.55 9.18
CA GLY A 216 7.43 5.84 8.71
C GLY A 216 8.53 5.17 9.57
N TYR A 217 8.35 5.09 10.88
CA TYR A 217 9.27 4.35 11.76
C TYR A 217 9.31 2.86 11.41
N ALA A 218 8.14 2.21 11.37
CA ALA A 218 8.04 0.80 11.04
C ALA A 218 8.60 0.49 9.64
N LEU A 219 8.39 1.39 8.69
CA LEU A 219 8.95 1.31 7.34
C LEU A 219 10.48 1.32 7.34
N ARG A 220 11.09 2.33 7.99
CA ARG A 220 12.57 2.45 8.03
C ARG A 220 13.22 1.25 8.70
N ARG A 221 12.64 0.75 9.80
CA ARG A 221 13.10 -0.47 10.46
C ARG A 221 13.04 -1.67 9.52
N SER A 222 11.92 -1.84 8.84
CA SER A 222 11.71 -2.94 7.90
C SER A 222 12.70 -2.92 6.72
N VAL A 223 12.96 -1.74 6.15
CA VAL A 223 13.92 -1.57 5.05
C VAL A 223 15.34 -1.94 5.49
N GLY A 224 15.79 -1.43 6.65
CA GLY A 224 17.13 -1.69 7.17
C GLY A 224 17.36 -3.15 7.55
N GLU A 225 16.42 -3.75 8.28
CA GLU A 225 16.53 -5.15 8.74
C GLU A 225 16.47 -6.17 7.59
N ARG A 226 15.87 -5.83 6.47
CA ARG A 226 15.67 -6.75 5.33
C ARG A 226 16.60 -6.47 4.16
N GLY A 227 17.54 -5.56 4.31
CA GLY A 227 18.51 -5.26 3.27
C GLY A 227 17.90 -4.81 1.94
N ILE A 228 16.82 -4.01 1.99
CA ILE A 228 16.21 -3.45 0.78
C ILE A 228 17.09 -2.30 0.29
N THR A 229 17.44 -2.34 -0.99
CA THR A 229 18.33 -1.36 -1.63
C THR A 229 17.72 -0.86 -2.95
N GLU A 230 18.36 0.10 -3.56
CA GLU A 230 17.98 0.59 -4.89
C GLU A 230 18.03 -0.50 -5.99
N ARG A 231 18.78 -1.58 -5.79
CA ARG A 231 18.84 -2.73 -6.73
C ARG A 231 17.69 -3.70 -6.57
N THR A 232 16.90 -3.55 -5.53
CA THR A 232 15.75 -4.43 -5.28
C THR A 232 14.70 -4.27 -6.37
N VAL A 233 14.23 -5.39 -6.88
CA VAL A 233 13.03 -5.51 -7.69
C VAL A 233 12.03 -6.34 -6.88
N HIS A 234 11.07 -5.65 -6.24
CA HIS A 234 10.12 -6.25 -5.32
C HIS A 234 8.85 -6.69 -6.04
N LEU A 235 8.57 -8.00 -6.06
CA LEU A 235 7.32 -8.53 -6.58
C LEU A 235 6.22 -8.43 -5.51
N LEU A 236 5.19 -7.65 -5.79
CA LEU A 236 4.03 -7.47 -4.95
C LEU A 236 2.92 -8.42 -5.39
N VAL A 237 2.63 -9.44 -4.60
CA VAL A 237 1.63 -10.49 -4.89
C VAL A 237 0.48 -10.54 -3.88
N MET A 238 0.71 -10.02 -2.67
CA MET A 238 -0.31 -9.93 -1.63
C MET A 238 -1.28 -8.78 -1.92
N PRO A 239 -2.48 -8.76 -1.32
CA PRO A 239 -3.36 -7.59 -1.45
C PRO A 239 -2.61 -6.29 -1.17
N ILE A 240 -2.65 -5.35 -2.11
CA ILE A 240 -1.83 -4.12 -2.10
C ILE A 240 -2.11 -3.24 -0.89
N CYS A 241 -3.34 -3.29 -0.35
CA CYS A 241 -3.76 -2.56 0.85
C CYS A 241 -3.25 -3.17 2.17
N HIS A 242 -2.72 -4.40 2.13
CA HIS A 242 -2.23 -5.08 3.34
C HIS A 242 -0.91 -4.46 3.81
N SER A 243 -0.68 -4.39 5.13
CA SER A 243 0.54 -3.80 5.71
C SER A 243 1.85 -4.42 5.19
N MET A 244 1.85 -5.71 4.87
CA MET A 244 3.03 -6.37 4.27
C MET A 244 3.32 -5.85 2.87
N SER A 245 2.30 -5.53 2.07
CA SER A 245 2.44 -4.96 0.73
C SER A 245 2.73 -3.46 0.75
N THR A 246 2.32 -2.77 1.81
CA THR A 246 2.50 -1.32 1.91
C THR A 246 3.83 -0.94 2.55
N ARG A 247 4.19 -1.51 3.73
CA ARG A 247 5.32 -1.03 4.55
C ARG A 247 6.36 -2.09 4.96
N SER A 248 6.14 -3.40 4.70
CA SER A 248 6.99 -4.45 5.28
C SER A 248 7.66 -5.39 4.24
N PRO A 249 8.61 -4.95 3.44
CA PRO A 249 8.98 -3.58 3.07
C PRO A 249 7.93 -2.92 2.17
N GLY A 250 7.18 -3.72 1.38
CA GLY A 250 6.13 -3.28 0.49
C GLY A 250 6.57 -2.20 -0.52
N PHE A 251 5.59 -1.58 -1.17
CA PHE A 251 5.92 -0.53 -2.14
C PHE A 251 6.52 0.73 -1.49
N LEU A 252 6.11 1.09 -0.25
CA LEU A 252 6.69 2.25 0.43
C LEU A 252 8.18 2.03 0.75
N GLY A 253 8.53 0.81 1.21
CA GLY A 253 9.93 0.48 1.49
C GLY A 253 10.77 0.49 0.23
N ALA A 254 10.26 -0.09 -0.85
CA ALA A 254 10.91 -0.07 -2.14
C ALA A 254 11.14 1.38 -2.62
N PHE A 255 10.11 2.21 -2.60
CA PHE A 255 10.20 3.60 -3.05
C PHE A 255 11.12 4.47 -2.18
N SER A 256 11.22 4.19 -0.88
CA SER A 256 12.08 4.99 0.02
C SER A 256 13.57 4.89 -0.32
N VAL A 257 13.98 3.82 -0.97
CA VAL A 257 15.38 3.55 -1.35
C VAL A 257 15.64 3.56 -2.86
N GLY A 258 14.63 3.82 -3.68
CA GLY A 258 14.79 3.84 -5.14
C GLY A 258 14.73 2.45 -5.79
N ALA A 259 14.08 1.48 -5.17
CA ALA A 259 13.82 0.15 -5.72
C ALA A 259 12.67 0.16 -6.73
N THR A 260 12.52 -0.90 -7.50
CA THR A 260 11.40 -1.10 -8.43
C THR A 260 10.37 -2.05 -7.82
N VAL A 261 9.09 -1.74 -8.01
CA VAL A 261 7.96 -2.60 -7.63
C VAL A 261 7.32 -3.19 -8.88
N VAL A 262 7.16 -4.50 -8.91
CA VAL A 262 6.41 -5.23 -9.94
C VAL A 262 5.11 -5.70 -9.30
N ILE A 263 3.96 -5.35 -9.86
CA ILE A 263 2.65 -5.70 -9.32
C ILE A 263 2.13 -6.95 -10.02
N ALA A 264 1.82 -7.97 -9.25
CA ALA A 264 1.10 -9.15 -9.71
C ALA A 264 -0.38 -9.06 -9.32
N PRO A 265 -1.31 -9.53 -10.14
CA PRO A 265 -2.74 -9.50 -9.84
C PRO A 265 -3.07 -10.33 -8.58
N ASN A 266 -2.30 -11.38 -8.33
CA ASN A 266 -2.41 -12.26 -7.16
C ASN A 266 -1.12 -13.05 -6.94
N GLY A 267 -1.09 -13.92 -5.91
CA GLY A 267 0.08 -14.72 -5.55
C GLY A 267 0.15 -16.11 -6.16
N SER A 268 -0.71 -16.46 -7.12
CA SER A 268 -0.62 -17.79 -7.76
C SER A 268 0.65 -17.94 -8.59
N PRO A 269 1.20 -19.16 -8.73
CA PRO A 269 2.40 -19.40 -9.54
C PRO A 269 2.29 -18.93 -10.99
N ASP A 270 1.15 -19.14 -11.61
CA ASP A 270 0.85 -18.73 -12.99
C ASP A 270 0.83 -17.21 -13.18
N ALA A 271 0.47 -16.45 -12.14
CA ALA A 271 0.54 -14.98 -12.16
C ALA A 271 1.93 -14.44 -11.80
N ALA A 272 2.63 -15.09 -10.85
CA ALA A 272 3.86 -14.57 -10.26
C ALA A 272 5.14 -14.98 -11.03
N PHE A 273 5.26 -16.27 -11.44
CA PHE A 273 6.50 -16.79 -12.03
C PHE A 273 6.88 -16.13 -13.35
N PRO A 274 5.95 -15.88 -14.29
CA PRO A 274 6.27 -15.13 -15.52
C PRO A 274 6.82 -13.71 -15.23
N LEU A 275 6.32 -13.06 -14.17
CA LEU A 275 6.79 -11.73 -13.78
C LEU A 275 8.17 -11.76 -13.13
N ILE A 276 8.48 -12.81 -12.36
CA ILE A 276 9.84 -13.02 -11.80
C ILE A 276 10.84 -13.15 -12.95
N GLU A 277 10.58 -14.03 -13.91
CA GLU A 277 11.44 -14.26 -15.07
C GLU A 277 11.61 -12.98 -15.89
N ARG A 278 10.49 -12.38 -16.30
CA ARG A 278 10.46 -11.21 -17.22
C ARG A 278 11.16 -9.99 -16.62
N HIS A 279 10.91 -9.71 -15.34
CA HIS A 279 11.37 -8.48 -14.68
C HIS A 279 12.53 -8.70 -13.73
N ARG A 280 13.06 -9.94 -13.65
CA ARG A 280 14.16 -10.30 -12.77
C ARG A 280 13.89 -9.89 -11.32
N ALA A 281 12.66 -10.13 -10.85
CA ALA A 281 12.31 -9.85 -9.47
C ALA A 281 13.18 -10.66 -8.50
N ASN A 282 13.77 -9.99 -7.51
CA ASN A 282 14.68 -10.62 -6.58
C ASN A 282 14.15 -10.73 -5.15
N ARG A 283 13.01 -10.11 -4.87
CA ARG A 283 12.36 -10.21 -3.55
C ARG A 283 10.84 -10.29 -3.67
N VAL A 284 10.25 -11.11 -2.80
CA VAL A 284 8.80 -11.26 -2.70
C VAL A 284 8.37 -11.46 -1.24
N THR A 285 7.16 -11.00 -0.92
CA THR A 285 6.53 -11.25 0.38
C THR A 285 5.32 -12.15 0.20
N LEU A 286 5.27 -13.25 0.94
CA LEU A 286 4.24 -14.29 0.84
C LEU A 286 3.61 -14.59 2.21
N VAL A 287 2.47 -15.28 2.17
CA VAL A 287 1.90 -15.99 3.31
C VAL A 287 2.08 -17.50 3.12
N PRO A 288 2.07 -18.32 4.19
CA PRO A 288 2.33 -19.76 4.09
C PRO A 288 1.52 -20.51 3.02
N PRO A 289 0.21 -20.25 2.83
CA PRO A 289 -0.55 -20.94 1.77
C PRO A 289 -0.03 -20.66 0.35
N ILE A 290 0.39 -19.43 0.07
CA ILE A 290 0.93 -19.06 -1.25
C ILE A 290 2.31 -19.72 -1.44
N LEU A 291 3.16 -19.69 -0.41
CA LEU A 291 4.47 -20.33 -0.46
C LEU A 291 4.32 -21.85 -0.71
N LEU A 292 3.37 -22.50 -0.05
CA LEU A 292 3.10 -23.92 -0.28
C LEU A 292 2.61 -24.20 -1.72
N ALA A 293 1.76 -23.32 -2.26
CA ALA A 293 1.34 -23.41 -3.66
C ALA A 293 2.53 -23.28 -4.63
N TRP A 294 3.50 -22.40 -4.34
CA TRP A 294 4.72 -22.25 -5.14
C TRP A 294 5.59 -23.49 -5.10
N LEU A 295 5.81 -24.06 -3.91
CA LEU A 295 6.60 -25.30 -3.73
C LEU A 295 5.96 -26.50 -4.46
N ASN A 296 4.64 -26.58 -4.50
CA ASN A 296 3.92 -27.68 -5.13
C ASN A 296 3.57 -27.43 -6.61
N SER A 297 3.99 -26.28 -7.17
CA SER A 297 3.66 -25.93 -8.56
C SER A 297 4.43 -26.79 -9.56
N SER A 298 3.77 -27.21 -10.63
CA SER A 298 4.39 -27.82 -11.81
C SER A 298 4.98 -26.77 -12.77
N LEU A 299 4.74 -25.49 -12.57
CA LEU A 299 5.18 -24.37 -13.43
C LEU A 299 6.66 -23.98 -13.19
N ARG A 300 7.50 -24.90 -12.72
CA ARG A 300 8.95 -24.67 -12.50
C ARG A 300 9.76 -24.58 -13.81
N THR A 301 9.12 -24.41 -14.94
CA THR A 301 9.75 -24.13 -16.23
C THR A 301 10.20 -22.69 -16.39
N TYR A 302 9.70 -21.78 -15.56
CA TYR A 302 10.11 -20.38 -15.53
C TYR A 302 11.47 -20.21 -14.82
N ASP A 303 12.28 -19.29 -15.29
CA ASP A 303 13.55 -18.92 -14.65
C ASP A 303 13.31 -18.07 -13.39
N LEU A 304 13.40 -18.71 -12.23
CA LEU A 304 13.29 -18.05 -10.94
C LEU A 304 14.67 -17.66 -10.34
N SER A 305 15.78 -17.83 -11.07
CA SER A 305 17.14 -17.64 -10.57
C SER A 305 17.46 -16.21 -10.09
N SER A 306 16.65 -15.22 -10.47
CA SER A 306 16.79 -13.86 -9.98
C SER A 306 16.26 -13.68 -8.55
N LEU A 307 15.40 -14.59 -8.07
CA LEU A 307 14.78 -14.47 -6.76
C LEU A 307 15.80 -14.84 -5.67
N GLU A 308 16.14 -13.87 -4.83
CA GLU A 308 17.13 -14.01 -3.75
C GLU A 308 16.46 -14.31 -2.42
N VAL A 309 15.36 -13.64 -2.10
CA VAL A 309 14.70 -13.72 -0.80
C VAL A 309 13.20 -13.83 -0.92
N ILE A 310 12.64 -14.86 -0.31
CA ILE A 310 11.21 -14.95 0.02
C ILE A 310 11.02 -14.56 1.48
N MET A 311 10.22 -13.53 1.74
CA MET A 311 9.76 -13.21 3.07
C MET A 311 8.40 -13.87 3.30
N CYS A 312 8.27 -14.69 4.34
CA CYS A 312 7.02 -15.36 4.68
C CYS A 312 6.53 -14.91 6.07
N GLY A 313 5.25 -14.48 6.14
CA GLY A 313 4.66 -14.01 7.39
C GLY A 313 3.13 -14.06 7.37
N GLY A 314 2.50 -13.43 8.37
CA GLY A 314 1.04 -13.37 8.49
C GLY A 314 0.40 -14.61 9.14
N ALA A 315 1.08 -15.76 9.15
CA ALA A 315 0.69 -16.97 9.86
C ALA A 315 1.92 -17.81 10.19
N LYS A 316 1.76 -18.81 11.07
CA LYS A 316 2.84 -19.75 11.39
C LYS A 316 3.18 -20.60 10.17
N LEU A 317 4.44 -20.57 9.76
CA LEU A 317 4.99 -21.49 8.76
C LEU A 317 5.43 -22.79 9.45
N SER A 318 5.05 -23.95 8.90
CA SER A 318 5.54 -25.22 9.44
C SER A 318 7.05 -25.39 9.12
N GLU A 319 7.77 -26.03 10.02
CA GLU A 319 9.21 -26.30 9.84
C GLU A 319 9.47 -27.18 8.61
N GLU A 320 8.60 -28.13 8.33
CA GLU A 320 8.65 -28.99 7.15
C GLU A 320 8.63 -28.14 5.85
N VAL A 321 7.68 -27.21 5.73
CA VAL A 321 7.58 -26.30 4.56
C VAL A 321 8.79 -25.38 4.49
N ALA A 322 9.23 -24.83 5.62
CA ALA A 322 10.39 -23.93 5.67
C ALA A 322 11.67 -24.61 5.13
N ARG A 323 11.93 -25.85 5.52
CA ARG A 323 13.11 -26.64 5.08
C ARG A 323 13.10 -26.96 3.58
N ARG A 324 11.97 -26.86 2.91
CA ARG A 324 11.85 -27.14 1.47
C ARG A 324 12.25 -25.94 0.59
N VAL A 325 12.20 -24.71 1.12
CA VAL A 325 12.30 -23.49 0.30
C VAL A 325 13.65 -23.40 -0.40
N GLU A 326 14.74 -23.43 0.35
CA GLU A 326 16.08 -23.30 -0.21
C GLU A 326 16.47 -24.46 -1.13
N PRO A 327 16.29 -25.75 -0.77
CA PRO A 327 16.61 -26.86 -1.68
C PRO A 327 15.77 -26.90 -2.96
N GLU A 328 14.50 -26.46 -2.91
CA GLU A 328 13.59 -26.59 -4.04
C GLU A 328 13.49 -25.34 -4.92
N LEU A 329 13.69 -24.14 -4.35
CA LEU A 329 13.59 -22.88 -5.08
C LEU A 329 14.94 -22.16 -5.22
N GLY A 330 15.97 -22.56 -4.47
CA GLY A 330 17.27 -21.89 -4.48
C GLY A 330 17.24 -20.50 -3.84
N VAL A 331 16.28 -20.21 -2.94
CA VAL A 331 15.96 -18.90 -2.44
C VAL A 331 16.06 -18.86 -0.92
N GLN A 332 16.67 -17.82 -0.36
CA GLN A 332 16.70 -17.60 1.08
C GLN A 332 15.29 -17.33 1.64
N LEU A 333 14.93 -18.01 2.72
CA LEU A 333 13.67 -17.78 3.42
C LEU A 333 13.89 -16.88 4.64
N SER A 334 13.25 -15.74 4.65
CA SER A 334 13.12 -14.87 5.83
C SER A 334 11.71 -15.00 6.41
N GLN A 335 11.60 -15.27 7.70
CA GLN A 335 10.30 -15.36 8.36
C GLN A 335 10.01 -14.09 9.15
N SER A 336 8.76 -13.65 9.15
CA SER A 336 8.32 -12.48 9.91
C SER A 336 7.07 -12.78 10.71
N PHE A 337 7.05 -12.28 11.95
CA PHE A 337 5.85 -12.16 12.75
C PHE A 337 5.47 -10.68 12.85
N GLY A 338 4.19 -10.38 12.69
CA GLY A 338 3.72 -9.01 12.79
C GLY A 338 2.22 -8.93 12.99
N MET A 339 1.77 -7.76 13.40
CA MET A 339 0.35 -7.43 13.56
C MET A 339 0.07 -6.04 12.99
N GLY A 340 -1.20 -5.80 12.63
CA GLY A 340 -1.64 -4.55 12.02
C GLY A 340 -1.30 -3.34 12.88
N GLU A 341 -1.36 -3.49 14.19
CA GLU A 341 -1.13 -2.45 15.19
C GLU A 341 0.31 -1.91 15.21
N GLY A 342 1.28 -2.61 14.61
CA GLY A 342 2.63 -2.06 14.44
C GLY A 342 3.80 -2.93 14.84
N LEU A 343 3.59 -4.00 15.61
CA LEU A 343 4.67 -4.93 15.94
C LEU A 343 5.07 -5.70 14.68
N VAL A 344 6.37 -5.66 14.33
CA VAL A 344 6.96 -6.48 13.28
C VAL A 344 8.32 -6.98 13.76
N VAL A 345 8.51 -8.28 13.73
CA VAL A 345 9.77 -8.95 14.03
C VAL A 345 10.09 -9.87 12.86
N SER A 346 11.32 -9.86 12.39
CA SER A 346 11.80 -10.76 11.34
C SER A 346 13.14 -11.39 11.73
N ASN A 347 13.40 -12.59 11.22
CA ASN A 347 14.77 -13.10 11.25
C ASN A 347 15.62 -12.19 10.37
N PRO A 348 16.84 -11.80 10.83
CA PRO A 348 17.80 -11.14 9.95
C PRO A 348 18.01 -11.99 8.69
N ALA A 349 18.24 -11.34 7.56
CA ALA A 349 18.87 -11.99 6.43
C ALA A 349 20.36 -12.06 6.79
N ASP A 350 20.84 -13.20 7.23
CA ASP A 350 22.26 -13.43 7.50
C ASP A 350 23.08 -13.40 6.20
#